data_77735ede44f721497ba0301c723aab6d
#
_entry.id   77735ede44f721497ba0301c723aab6d
#
_cell.length_a   1.000
_cell.length_b   1.000
_cell.length_c   1.000
_cell.angle_alpha   90.00
_cell.angle_beta   90.00
_cell.angle_gamma   90.00
#
_symmetry.space_group_name_H-M   'P 1'
#
loop_
_entity.id
_entity.type
_entity.pdbx_description
1 polymer ?
#
loop_
_entity_poly.entity_id
_entity_poly.type
_entity_poly.pdbx_seq_one_letter_code
_entity_poly.pdbx_strand_id
1 'polypeptide(L)'
;VGPYTVAIENGPARKLRLAAGLASLGDQWADPVELSRLRREDFDFIRPRTKADDVLQCNNAPSSATERGHQFPAAFLLRASGLEQHGGDSRTPLPFVHLDLGGSACEGGDWQHGHPTAAMVTNLSARWAMDR
;
A
#
# COMPACT_ATOMS: atom_id res chain seq x y z
N VAL A 1 2.06 4.55 11.33
CA VAL A 1 0.63 4.46 11.03
C VAL A 1 -0.06 4.24 12.35
N GLY A 2 -1.09 4.94 12.64
CA GLY A 2 -1.94 4.72 13.78
C GLY A 2 -2.91 3.55 13.54
N PRO A 3 -4.10 3.62 14.09
CA PRO A 3 -5.11 2.57 13.95
C PRO A 3 -5.76 2.49 12.57
N TYR A 4 -5.41 3.37 11.65
CA TYR A 4 -6.01 3.44 10.33
C TYR A 4 -5.19 2.72 9.28
N THR A 5 -5.87 2.22 8.25
CA THR A 5 -5.23 1.66 7.07
C THR A 5 -4.68 2.78 6.18
N VAL A 6 -3.50 2.56 5.65
CA VAL A 6 -2.90 3.46 4.65
C VAL A 6 -2.87 2.75 3.29
N ALA A 7 -3.50 3.34 2.29
CA ALA A 7 -3.41 2.88 0.91
C ALA A 7 -2.26 3.58 0.18
N ILE A 8 -1.36 2.80 -0.38
CA ILE A 8 -0.18 3.24 -1.11
C ILE A 8 -0.28 2.73 -2.54
N GLU A 9 -0.36 3.64 -3.49
CA GLU A 9 -0.63 3.28 -4.88
C GLU A 9 0.50 3.67 -5.83
N ASN A 10 0.65 2.89 -6.91
CA ASN A 10 1.52 3.23 -8.02
C ASN A 10 0.85 4.21 -9.01
N GLY A 11 1.59 4.66 -10.02
CA GLY A 11 1.10 5.59 -11.03
C GLY A 11 -0.15 5.11 -11.79
N PRO A 12 -0.17 3.87 -12.31
CA PRO A 12 -1.34 3.32 -12.97
C PRO A 12 -2.59 3.27 -12.08
N ALA A 13 -2.48 2.80 -10.84
CA ALA A 13 -3.59 2.77 -9.89
C ALA A 13 -4.13 4.17 -9.59
N ARG A 14 -3.24 5.17 -9.48
CA ARG A 14 -3.62 6.56 -9.28
C ARG A 14 -4.41 7.13 -10.45
N LYS A 15 -4.01 6.83 -11.69
CA LYS A 15 -4.79 7.24 -12.88
C LYS A 15 -6.20 6.69 -12.84
N LEU A 16 -6.39 5.48 -12.32
CA LEU A 16 -7.67 4.82 -12.13
C LEU A 16 -8.38 5.23 -10.83
N ARG A 17 -7.76 6.08 -9.99
CA ARG A 17 -8.30 6.53 -8.70
C ARG A 17 -8.66 5.39 -7.73
N LEU A 18 -7.89 4.29 -7.75
CA LEU A 18 -8.23 3.11 -6.96
C LEU A 18 -8.16 3.37 -5.46
N ALA A 19 -7.05 3.96 -4.98
CA ALA A 19 -6.92 4.28 -3.56
C ALA A 19 -7.93 5.35 -3.11
N ALA A 20 -8.24 6.33 -3.96
CA ALA A 20 -9.28 7.31 -3.66
C ALA A 20 -10.68 6.68 -3.58
N GLY A 21 -10.98 5.70 -4.45
CA GLY A 21 -12.21 4.93 -4.38
C GLY A 21 -12.31 4.11 -3.09
N LEU A 22 -11.19 3.50 -2.68
CA LEU A 22 -11.12 2.76 -1.42
C LEU A 22 -11.34 3.68 -0.20
N ALA A 23 -10.71 4.84 -0.17
CA ALA A 23 -10.92 5.83 0.89
C ALA A 23 -12.39 6.28 0.97
N SER A 24 -13.01 6.56 -0.18
CA SER A 24 -14.44 6.93 -0.22
C SER A 24 -15.36 5.81 0.29
N LEU A 25 -15.02 4.56 0.02
CA LEU A 25 -15.75 3.42 0.61
C LEU A 25 -15.51 3.32 2.12
N GLY A 26 -14.28 3.54 2.56
CA GLY A 26 -13.93 3.57 3.98
C GLY A 26 -14.74 4.60 4.74
N ASP A 27 -14.91 5.80 4.19
CA ASP A 27 -15.75 6.86 4.78
C ASP A 27 -17.21 6.42 4.93
N GLN A 28 -17.74 5.69 3.94
CA GLN A 28 -19.11 5.19 3.99
C GLN A 28 -19.32 4.10 5.05
N TRP A 29 -18.27 3.37 5.39
CA TRP A 29 -18.32 2.25 6.33
C TRP A 29 -17.76 2.59 7.71
N ALA A 30 -17.42 3.87 7.94
CA ALA A 30 -16.76 4.33 9.16
C ALA A 30 -15.41 3.61 9.42
N ASP A 31 -14.71 3.25 8.36
CA ASP A 31 -13.40 2.61 8.36
C ASP A 31 -12.43 3.42 7.49
N PRO A 32 -11.94 4.56 7.99
CA PRO A 32 -11.19 5.53 7.20
C PRO A 32 -9.89 4.94 6.67
N VAL A 33 -9.58 5.29 5.43
CA VAL A 33 -8.35 4.89 4.74
C VAL A 33 -7.58 6.14 4.36
N GLU A 34 -6.36 6.26 4.86
CA GLU A 34 -5.45 7.32 4.48
C GLU A 34 -4.72 7.01 3.16
N LEU A 35 -4.38 8.05 2.43
CA LEU A 35 -3.66 7.91 1.16
C LEU A 35 -2.20 8.32 1.33
N SER A 36 -1.30 7.47 0.89
CA SER A 36 0.12 7.79 0.84
C SER A 36 0.71 7.50 -0.54
N ARG A 37 1.94 7.97 -0.74
CA ARG A 37 2.61 7.92 -2.05
C ARG A 37 4.00 7.34 -1.92
N LEU A 38 4.36 6.54 -2.91
CA LEU A 38 5.73 6.11 -3.12
C LEU A 38 6.58 7.27 -3.63
N ARG A 39 7.81 7.30 -3.17
CA ARG A 39 8.87 8.21 -3.60
C ARG A 39 10.10 7.43 -4.00
N ARG A 40 11.03 8.11 -4.62
CA ARG A 40 12.31 7.51 -5.02
C ARG A 40 13.06 6.93 -3.82
N GLU A 41 13.02 7.63 -2.69
CA GLU A 41 13.69 7.24 -1.46
C GLU A 41 13.23 5.87 -0.94
N ASP A 42 11.98 5.50 -1.17
CA ASP A 42 11.44 4.19 -0.77
C ASP A 42 12.13 3.06 -1.56
N PHE A 43 12.35 3.27 -2.85
CA PHE A 43 13.09 2.33 -3.70
C PHE A 43 14.59 2.35 -3.45
N ASP A 44 15.14 3.49 -3.08
CA ASP A 44 16.55 3.61 -2.71
C ASP A 44 16.84 2.86 -1.41
N PHE A 45 15.93 2.90 -0.46
CA PHE A 45 16.03 2.19 0.81
C PHE A 45 16.15 0.67 0.63
N ILE A 46 15.40 0.08 -0.30
CA ILE A 46 15.35 -1.36 -0.54
C ILE A 46 16.37 -1.84 -1.59
N ARG A 47 17.36 -1.03 -1.96
CA ARG A 47 18.42 -1.46 -2.88
C ARG A 47 19.25 -2.59 -2.30
N PRO A 48 19.72 -3.52 -3.16
CA PRO A 48 20.67 -4.56 -2.74
C PRO A 48 21.87 -3.95 -2.02
N ARG A 49 22.32 -4.61 -0.98
CA ARG A 49 23.51 -4.21 -0.21
C ARG A 49 24.74 -4.99 -0.61
N THR A 50 24.55 -6.18 -1.17
CA THR A 50 25.62 -7.05 -1.66
C THR A 50 25.35 -7.49 -3.10
N LYS A 51 26.35 -8.12 -3.73
CA LYS A 51 26.17 -8.67 -5.09
C LYS A 51 25.27 -9.92 -5.13
N ALA A 52 25.01 -10.52 -3.97
CA ALA A 52 24.16 -11.70 -3.84
C ALA A 52 22.69 -11.35 -3.57
N ASP A 53 22.40 -10.10 -3.25
CA ASP A 53 21.05 -9.66 -2.96
C ASP A 53 20.38 -9.11 -4.21
N ASP A 54 19.12 -9.42 -4.41
CA ASP A 54 18.27 -8.78 -5.41
C ASP A 54 17.60 -7.53 -4.85
N VAL A 55 17.24 -7.58 -3.57
CA VAL A 55 16.51 -6.53 -2.86
C VAL A 55 16.78 -6.62 -1.36
N LEU A 56 16.81 -5.48 -0.67
CA LEU A 56 16.84 -5.46 0.78
C LEU A 56 15.44 -5.75 1.33
N GLN A 57 15.30 -6.83 2.08
CA GLN A 57 14.01 -7.23 2.66
C GLN A 57 13.63 -6.38 3.88
N CYS A 58 14.58 -6.10 4.77
CA CYS A 58 14.35 -5.31 5.98
C CYS A 58 15.63 -4.62 6.46
N ASN A 59 15.43 -3.66 7.35
CA ASN A 59 16.48 -3.20 8.24
C ASN A 59 16.22 -3.81 9.64
N ASN A 60 17.24 -3.97 10.46
CA ASN A 60 17.09 -4.48 11.84
C ASN A 60 16.68 -3.38 12.83
N ALA A 61 15.92 -2.39 12.37
CA ALA A 61 15.43 -1.30 13.19
C ALA A 61 13.91 -1.39 13.38
N PRO A 62 13.37 -0.93 14.50
CA PRO A 62 11.93 -0.81 14.69
C PRO A 62 11.31 0.05 13.59
N SER A 63 10.12 -0.28 13.15
CA SER A 63 9.39 0.49 12.13
C SER A 63 9.16 1.95 12.57
N SER A 64 8.96 2.17 13.86
CA SER A 64 8.82 3.51 14.45
C SER A 64 10.09 4.38 14.36
N ALA A 65 11.26 3.75 14.19
CA ALA A 65 12.54 4.43 14.02
C ALA A 65 13.01 4.48 12.57
N THR A 66 12.20 4.00 11.64
CA THR A 66 12.52 3.94 10.21
C THR A 66 11.73 5.00 9.47
N GLU A 67 12.43 5.97 8.90
CA GLU A 67 11.80 6.97 8.06
C GLU A 67 11.05 6.29 6.90
N ARG A 68 9.82 6.73 6.67
CA ARG A 68 8.95 6.15 5.65
C ARG A 68 8.75 4.64 5.78
N GLY A 69 8.73 4.14 7.01
CA GLY A 69 8.62 2.71 7.33
C GLY A 69 7.35 2.03 6.79
N HIS A 70 6.34 2.80 6.38
CA HIS A 70 5.11 2.29 5.78
C HIS A 70 5.17 2.21 4.25
N GLN A 71 6.01 3.03 3.64
CA GLN A 71 6.10 3.12 2.19
C GLN A 71 7.09 2.13 1.59
N PHE A 72 8.23 1.89 2.24
CA PHE A 72 9.21 0.99 1.67
C PHE A 72 8.72 -0.48 1.52
N PRO A 73 7.81 -1.04 2.36
CA PRO A 73 7.24 -2.36 2.09
C PRO A 73 6.48 -2.43 0.77
N ALA A 74 5.75 -1.37 0.41
CA ALA A 74 5.08 -1.29 -0.88
C ALA A 74 6.10 -1.21 -2.05
N ALA A 75 7.19 -0.45 -1.88
CA ALA A 75 8.28 -0.42 -2.84
C ALA A 75 8.97 -1.78 -2.98
N PHE A 76 9.18 -2.47 -1.84
CA PHE A 76 9.70 -3.84 -1.84
C PHE A 76 8.84 -4.79 -2.66
N LEU A 77 7.53 -4.78 -2.44
CA LEU A 77 6.59 -5.64 -3.18
C LEU A 77 6.60 -5.34 -4.67
N LEU A 78 6.64 -4.07 -5.07
CA LEU A 78 6.72 -3.67 -6.48
C LEU A 78 8.00 -4.19 -7.14
N ARG A 79 9.14 -4.11 -6.45
CA ARG A 79 10.42 -4.59 -6.96
C ARG A 79 10.50 -6.10 -6.99
N ALA A 80 10.19 -6.75 -5.89
CA ALA A 80 10.28 -8.21 -5.75
C ALA A 80 9.34 -8.95 -6.72
N SER A 81 8.19 -8.36 -7.03
CA SER A 81 7.24 -8.91 -8.01
C SER A 81 7.52 -8.51 -9.47
N GLY A 82 8.46 -7.60 -9.72
CA GLY A 82 8.70 -7.04 -11.05
C GLY A 82 7.67 -6.00 -11.51
N LEU A 83 6.66 -5.69 -10.69
CA LEU A 83 5.62 -4.70 -11.02
C LEU A 83 6.16 -3.29 -11.20
N GLU A 84 7.34 -2.98 -10.66
CA GLU A 84 7.95 -1.65 -10.89
C GLU A 84 8.23 -1.38 -12.38
N GLN A 85 8.39 -2.42 -13.21
CA GLN A 85 8.56 -2.30 -14.66
C GLN A 85 7.25 -1.97 -15.39
N HIS A 86 6.13 -2.09 -14.70
CA HIS A 86 4.78 -1.84 -15.21
C HIS A 86 4.19 -0.53 -14.67
N GLY A 87 5.05 0.47 -14.48
CA GLY A 87 4.69 1.81 -14.02
C GLY A 87 3.96 2.64 -15.06
N GLY A 88 3.79 3.94 -14.79
CA GLY A 88 3.02 4.86 -15.61
C GLY A 88 3.55 5.06 -17.03
N ASP A 89 4.84 4.87 -17.23
CA ASP A 89 5.53 5.05 -18.53
C ASP A 89 5.72 3.72 -19.28
N SER A 90 5.25 2.62 -18.70
CA SER A 90 5.32 1.30 -19.33
C SER A 90 4.32 1.19 -20.49
N ARG A 91 4.66 0.35 -21.48
CA ARG A 91 3.72 -0.04 -22.55
C ARG A 91 2.58 -0.93 -22.04
N THR A 92 2.81 -1.59 -20.90
CA THR A 92 1.85 -2.48 -20.23
C THR A 92 1.70 -2.06 -18.76
N PRO A 93 1.11 -0.89 -18.48
CA PRO A 93 0.98 -0.41 -17.11
C PRO A 93 0.03 -1.30 -16.32
N LEU A 94 0.44 -1.68 -15.11
CA LEU A 94 -0.37 -2.48 -14.19
C LEU A 94 -0.67 -1.68 -12.92
N PRO A 95 -1.93 -1.58 -12.52
CA PRO A 95 -2.30 -0.92 -11.28
C PRO A 95 -1.91 -1.78 -10.07
N PHE A 96 -1.41 -1.12 -9.03
CA PHE A 96 -1.06 -1.74 -7.76
C PHE A 96 -1.44 -0.82 -6.62
N VAL A 97 -2.11 -1.37 -5.63
CA VAL A 97 -2.42 -0.71 -4.36
C VAL A 97 -1.97 -1.63 -3.23
N HIS A 98 -1.13 -1.10 -2.36
CA HIS A 98 -0.73 -1.73 -1.11
C HIS A 98 -1.57 -1.16 0.03
N LEU A 99 -2.14 -2.02 0.85
CA LEU A 99 -2.82 -1.63 2.08
C LEU A 99 -1.91 -1.95 3.25
N ASP A 100 -1.39 -0.93 3.87
CA ASP A 100 -0.63 -1.05 5.12
C ASP A 100 -1.61 -0.97 6.28
N LEU A 101 -1.82 -2.11 6.92
CA LEU A 101 -2.66 -2.25 8.10
C LEU A 101 -1.77 -2.00 9.31
N GLY A 102 -1.76 -0.77 9.81
CA GLY A 102 -1.02 -0.46 11.03
C GLY A 102 -1.64 -1.14 12.23
N GLY A 103 -0.80 -1.58 13.11
CA GLY A 103 -0.86 -2.00 14.50
C GLY A 103 -2.14 -2.52 15.04
N SER A 104 -3.24 -2.73 14.61
CA SER A 104 -4.29 -3.39 15.38
C SER A 104 -5.72 -3.22 14.90
N ALA A 105 -6.11 -4.17 14.15
CA ALA A 105 -7.53 -4.48 14.04
C ALA A 105 -8.15 -4.76 15.43
N CYS A 106 -7.33 -5.12 16.39
CA CYS A 106 -7.79 -5.61 17.69
C CYS A 106 -6.77 -5.29 18.79
N GLU A 107 -6.45 -4.02 19.04
CA GLU A 107 -5.83 -3.70 20.30
C GLU A 107 -6.86 -3.90 21.41
N GLY A 108 -6.53 -4.81 22.33
CA GLY A 108 -7.36 -5.04 23.49
C GLY A 108 -7.56 -3.74 24.28
N GLY A 109 -8.77 -3.50 24.74
CA GLY A 109 -9.19 -2.29 25.43
C GLY A 109 -10.60 -1.88 25.01
N ASP A 110 -10.98 -0.70 25.46
CA ASP A 110 -12.33 -0.17 25.20
C ASP A 110 -12.52 0.31 23.75
N TRP A 111 -11.46 0.31 22.95
CA TRP A 111 -11.45 0.79 21.58
C TRP A 111 -11.05 -0.30 20.62
N GLN A 112 -11.92 -0.60 19.68
CA GLN A 112 -11.60 -1.42 18.51
C GLN A 112 -11.68 -0.53 17.29
N HIS A 113 -10.63 -0.61 16.46
CA HIS A 113 -10.58 0.11 15.21
C HIS A 113 -10.97 -0.81 14.06
N GLY A 114 -11.83 -0.33 13.18
CA GLY A 114 -12.12 -1.03 11.96
C GLY A 114 -10.93 -1.03 11.01
N HIS A 115 -10.84 -2.07 10.20
CA HIS A 115 -9.95 -2.15 9.06
C HIS A 115 -10.78 -2.30 7.79
N PRO A 116 -10.21 -2.02 6.61
CA PRO A 116 -10.88 -2.30 5.37
C PRO A 116 -11.39 -3.74 5.37
N THR A 117 -12.68 -3.89 5.37
CA THR A 117 -13.31 -5.21 5.41
C THR A 117 -13.17 -5.90 4.07
N ALA A 118 -13.20 -7.23 4.07
CA ALA A 118 -13.26 -8.00 2.82
C ALA A 118 -14.42 -7.55 1.92
N ALA A 119 -15.56 -7.15 2.52
CA ALA A 119 -16.69 -6.62 1.78
C ALA A 119 -16.37 -5.32 1.05
N MET A 120 -15.67 -4.38 1.70
CA MET A 120 -15.25 -3.12 1.09
C MET A 120 -14.29 -3.35 -0.08
N VAL A 121 -13.27 -4.19 0.11
CA VAL A 121 -12.30 -4.54 -0.94
C VAL A 121 -12.99 -5.26 -2.09
N THR A 122 -13.91 -6.18 -1.79
CA THR A 122 -14.67 -6.92 -2.80
C THR A 122 -15.56 -5.99 -3.61
N ASN A 123 -16.26 -5.06 -2.96
CA ASN A 123 -17.11 -4.08 -3.65
C ASN A 123 -16.29 -3.17 -4.58
N LEU A 124 -15.13 -2.69 -4.12
CA LEU A 124 -14.25 -1.89 -4.96
C LEU A 124 -13.76 -2.70 -6.18
N SER A 125 -13.34 -3.93 -5.95
CA SER A 125 -12.85 -4.82 -7.00
C SER A 125 -13.94 -5.17 -8.01
N ALA A 126 -15.17 -5.46 -7.53
CA ALA A 126 -16.32 -5.74 -8.37
C ALA A 126 -16.68 -4.53 -9.25
N ARG A 127 -16.79 -3.35 -8.65
CA ARG A 127 -17.06 -2.12 -9.41
C ARG A 127 -16.00 -1.86 -10.47
N TRP A 128 -14.74 -1.98 -10.10
CA TRP A 128 -13.66 -1.79 -11.04
C TRP A 128 -13.68 -2.81 -12.19
N ALA A 129 -14.08 -4.06 -11.94
CA ALA A 129 -14.23 -5.09 -12.97
C ALA A 129 -15.44 -4.85 -13.88
N MET A 130 -16.51 -4.26 -13.34
CA MET A 130 -17.74 -3.97 -14.09
C MET A 130 -17.63 -2.71 -14.96
N ASP A 131 -16.76 -1.79 -14.60
CA ASP A 131 -16.53 -0.53 -15.33
C ASP A 131 -15.56 -0.69 -16.52
N ARG A 132 -15.15 -1.92 -16.83
CA ARG A 132 -14.29 -2.28 -17.96
C ARG A 132 -15.07 -2.97 -19.05
#